data_dae5c4a9cb43829b70ab562ede9c0636
#
_entry.id   dae5c4a9cb43829b70ab562ede9c0636
#
_cell.length_a   1.000
_cell.length_b   1.000
_cell.length_c   1.000
_cell.angle_alpha   90.00
_cell.angle_beta   90.00
_cell.angle_gamma   90.00
#
_symmetry.space_group_name_H-M   'P 1'
#
loop_
_entity.id
_entity.type
_entity.pdbx_description
1 polymer ?
#
loop_
_entity_poly.entity_id
_entity_poly.type
_entity_poly.pdbx_seq_one_letter_code
_entity_poly.pdbx_strand_id
1 'polypeptide(L)'
;MAYRRLLLPLTGTAAGEAALATALMVARIWNAHVHCLHVRVDARDVAPLAGEGLSGAMIEEMMAATERESGDRAGRVRALFDRFAGTSGGVSIADSAETALKTDGPTLSFESIAGREEDVVAQQSRLYDMAVVPHPEADEDVSSSDALHAVLFDSGRPVLIAPRQVPRAIGTRVCCAWNGSAESAAAIAAALPWLHRAEAVRLLYADEYQRRGPKVEGIRSYLRWHEIEAEPVMFKPMTKDVGAGLLGAARDFQADLLCMGAYSHSRLRQLILGGVTRHILENSDMPVLMCR
;
A
#
# COMPACT_ATOMS: atom_id res chain seq x y z
N MET A 1 12.67 10.79 -11.68
CA MET A 1 12.67 10.62 -10.20
C MET A 1 12.63 9.12 -9.88
N ALA A 2 13.16 8.69 -8.73
CA ALA A 2 13.17 7.29 -8.33
C ALA A 2 12.74 7.21 -6.86
N TYR A 3 12.07 6.14 -6.46
CA TYR A 3 11.82 5.87 -5.03
C TYR A 3 13.13 5.44 -4.38
N ARG A 4 13.45 5.97 -3.21
CA ARG A 4 14.68 5.68 -2.48
C ARG A 4 14.43 4.98 -1.15
N ARG A 5 13.29 5.28 -0.52
CA ARG A 5 12.93 4.72 0.79
C ARG A 5 11.49 4.22 0.77
N LEU A 6 11.31 2.96 1.12
CA LEU A 6 10.01 2.30 1.22
C LEU A 6 9.77 1.92 2.69
N LEU A 7 8.58 2.23 3.20
CA LEU A 7 8.13 1.71 4.49
C LEU A 7 7.28 0.46 4.23
N LEU A 8 7.53 -0.59 4.97
CA LEU A 8 6.72 -1.80 4.99
C LEU A 8 6.24 -2.08 6.42
N PRO A 9 5.01 -1.74 6.79
CA PRO A 9 4.39 -2.29 7.98
C PRO A 9 4.31 -3.81 7.83
N LEU A 10 5.16 -4.54 8.60
CA LEU A 10 5.34 -5.96 8.41
C LEU A 10 4.51 -6.75 9.41
N THR A 11 3.61 -7.59 8.90
CA THR A 11 2.81 -8.56 9.66
C THR A 11 3.38 -9.96 9.51
N GLY A 12 3.17 -10.80 10.51
CA GLY A 12 3.63 -12.20 10.51
C GLY A 12 2.68 -13.17 9.77
N THR A 13 1.96 -12.67 8.75
CA THR A 13 0.95 -13.40 7.99
C THR A 13 1.44 -13.72 6.57
N ALA A 14 0.71 -14.57 5.85
CA ALA A 14 1.00 -14.86 4.44
C ALA A 14 0.91 -13.61 3.56
N ALA A 15 -0.03 -12.70 3.85
CA ALA A 15 -0.13 -11.41 3.16
C ALA A 15 1.09 -10.52 3.44
N GLY A 16 1.61 -10.53 4.68
CA GLY A 16 2.86 -9.85 5.04
C GLY A 16 4.07 -10.39 4.28
N GLU A 17 4.13 -11.71 4.06
CA GLU A 17 5.17 -12.35 3.24
C GLU A 17 5.12 -11.89 1.78
N ALA A 18 3.92 -11.87 1.18
CA ALA A 18 3.72 -11.39 -0.19
C ALA A 18 4.07 -9.89 -0.33
N ALA A 19 3.73 -9.09 0.70
CA ALA A 19 4.07 -7.67 0.73
C ALA A 19 5.58 -7.44 0.82
N LEU A 20 6.30 -8.19 1.65
CA LEU A 20 7.75 -8.12 1.75
C LEU A 20 8.42 -8.50 0.41
N ALA A 21 7.99 -9.59 -0.21
CA ALA A 21 8.49 -9.98 -1.51
C ALA A 21 8.23 -8.90 -2.58
N THR A 22 7.02 -8.32 -2.58
CA THR A 22 6.65 -7.21 -3.49
C THR A 22 7.51 -5.97 -3.22
N ALA A 23 7.72 -5.59 -1.97
CA ALA A 23 8.57 -4.46 -1.59
C ALA A 23 10.01 -4.65 -2.07
N LEU A 24 10.55 -5.87 -1.97
CA LEU A 24 11.89 -6.20 -2.48
C LEU A 24 11.96 -6.17 -4.00
N MET A 25 10.91 -6.57 -4.72
CA MET A 25 10.84 -6.37 -6.18
C MET A 25 10.92 -4.89 -6.55
N VAL A 26 10.16 -4.04 -5.86
CA VAL A 26 10.20 -2.58 -6.02
C VAL A 26 11.60 -2.04 -5.71
N ALA A 27 12.19 -2.47 -4.60
CA ALA A 27 13.51 -2.03 -4.17
C ALA A 27 14.61 -2.38 -5.19
N ARG A 28 14.53 -3.57 -5.82
CA ARG A 28 15.48 -3.97 -6.89
C ARG A 28 15.39 -3.08 -8.13
N ILE A 29 14.20 -2.56 -8.45
CA ILE A 29 14.02 -1.68 -9.60
C ILE A 29 14.76 -0.35 -9.42
N TRP A 30 14.81 0.19 -8.20
CA TRP A 30 15.37 1.52 -7.93
C TRP A 30 16.58 1.54 -7.01
N ASN A 31 17.12 0.40 -6.62
CA ASN A 31 18.14 0.29 -5.57
C ASN A 31 17.69 1.04 -4.31
N ALA A 32 16.46 0.76 -3.88
CA ALA A 32 15.83 1.43 -2.76
C ALA A 32 16.07 0.70 -1.44
N HIS A 33 15.92 1.43 -0.35
CA HIS A 33 15.90 0.88 1.01
C HIS A 33 14.49 0.52 1.42
N VAL A 34 14.29 -0.71 1.91
CA VAL A 34 13.02 -1.15 2.52
C VAL A 34 13.20 -1.19 4.03
N HIS A 35 12.43 -0.39 4.74
CA HIS A 35 12.34 -0.43 6.19
C HIS A 35 11.12 -1.25 6.61
N CYS A 36 11.37 -2.42 7.18
CA CYS A 36 10.34 -3.28 7.75
C CYS A 36 10.03 -2.82 9.17
N LEU A 37 8.84 -2.29 9.36
CA LEU A 37 8.36 -1.79 10.64
C LEU A 37 7.33 -2.75 11.22
N HIS A 38 7.60 -3.30 12.40
CA HIS A 38 6.61 -4.04 13.18
C HIS A 38 6.13 -3.21 14.35
N VAL A 39 4.81 -2.94 14.42
CA VAL A 39 4.22 -2.24 15.56
C VAL A 39 3.66 -3.28 16.53
N ARG A 40 4.18 -3.27 17.74
CA ARG A 40 3.71 -4.13 18.84
C ARG A 40 2.61 -3.42 19.62
N VAL A 41 1.52 -4.13 19.88
CA VAL A 41 0.46 -3.61 20.76
C VAL A 41 1.04 -3.41 22.17
N ASP A 42 0.86 -2.20 22.72
CA ASP A 42 1.17 -1.95 24.12
C ASP A 42 -0.03 -2.42 24.96
N ALA A 43 0.21 -3.37 25.88
CA ALA A 43 -0.83 -3.89 26.75
C ALA A 43 -1.53 -2.79 27.58
N ARG A 44 -0.85 -1.66 27.82
CA ARG A 44 -1.42 -0.49 28.52
C ARG A 44 -2.48 0.23 27.71
N ASP A 45 -2.45 0.14 26.39
CA ASP A 45 -3.47 0.73 25.52
C ASP A 45 -4.77 -0.08 25.49
N VAL A 46 -4.71 -1.36 25.91
CA VAL A 46 -5.87 -2.25 25.97
C VAL A 46 -6.66 -2.09 27.28
N ALA A 47 -6.00 -1.75 28.38
CA ALA A 47 -6.63 -1.61 29.70
C ALA A 47 -7.81 -0.61 29.74
N PRO A 48 -7.75 0.58 29.11
CA PRO A 48 -8.87 1.52 29.08
C PRO A 48 -10.09 1.03 28.28
N LEU A 49 -9.88 0.10 27.33
CA LEU A 49 -10.95 -0.47 26.48
C LEU A 49 -11.76 -1.54 27.21
N ALA A 50 -11.28 -2.00 28.35
CA ALA A 50 -11.92 -3.07 29.14
C ALA A 50 -13.25 -2.68 29.81
N GLY A 51 -13.63 -1.40 29.78
CA GLY A 51 -14.92 -0.92 30.27
C GLY A 51 -15.11 -0.98 31.79
N GLU A 52 -16.18 -0.30 32.29
CA GLU A 52 -16.59 -0.36 33.66
C GLU A 52 -17.19 -1.74 33.97
N GLY A 53 -16.59 -2.50 34.89
CA GLY A 53 -17.13 -3.78 35.36
C GLY A 53 -16.14 -4.94 35.39
N LEU A 54 -14.92 -4.79 34.92
CA LEU A 54 -13.88 -5.80 35.06
C LEU A 54 -13.16 -5.64 36.42
N SER A 55 -12.86 -6.77 37.05
CA SER A 55 -12.01 -6.77 38.25
C SER A 55 -10.55 -6.51 37.90
N GLY A 56 -9.76 -5.96 38.85
CA GLY A 56 -8.35 -5.74 38.66
C GLY A 56 -7.60 -7.02 38.19
N ALA A 57 -7.97 -8.18 38.74
CA ALA A 57 -7.40 -9.47 38.36
C ALA A 57 -7.68 -9.83 36.87
N MET A 58 -8.89 -9.53 36.36
CA MET A 58 -9.25 -9.77 34.98
C MET A 58 -8.49 -8.83 34.04
N ILE A 59 -8.25 -7.59 34.46
CA ILE A 59 -7.44 -6.63 33.68
C ILE A 59 -5.99 -7.11 33.61
N GLU A 60 -5.40 -7.56 34.72
CA GLU A 60 -4.05 -8.11 34.75
C GLU A 60 -3.92 -9.37 33.88
N GLU A 61 -4.88 -10.27 33.90
CA GLU A 61 -4.90 -11.47 33.06
C GLU A 61 -5.00 -11.10 31.56
N MET A 62 -5.85 -10.14 31.21
CA MET A 62 -5.98 -9.64 29.86
C MET A 62 -4.70 -8.96 29.36
N MET A 63 -4.05 -8.13 30.16
CA MET A 63 -2.77 -7.50 29.83
C MET A 63 -1.68 -8.56 29.62
N ALA A 64 -1.58 -9.56 30.50
CA ALA A 64 -0.62 -10.65 30.37
C ALA A 64 -0.88 -11.53 29.13
N ALA A 65 -2.14 -11.72 28.73
CA ALA A 65 -2.48 -12.41 27.50
C ALA A 65 -2.08 -11.59 26.27
N THR A 66 -2.35 -10.29 26.26
CA THR A 66 -1.97 -9.36 25.18
C THR A 66 -0.45 -9.29 25.03
N GLU A 67 0.31 -9.20 26.13
CA GLU A 67 1.77 -9.20 26.07
C GLU A 67 2.34 -10.49 25.47
N ARG A 68 1.80 -11.65 25.86
CA ARG A 68 2.21 -12.94 25.29
C ARG A 68 1.93 -13.02 23.79
N GLU A 69 0.70 -12.68 23.38
CA GLU A 69 0.31 -12.68 21.96
C GLU A 69 1.15 -11.70 21.12
N SER A 70 1.38 -10.50 21.65
CA SER A 70 2.23 -9.47 21.01
C SER A 70 3.68 -9.97 20.89
N GLY A 71 4.22 -10.65 21.90
CA GLY A 71 5.54 -11.27 21.88
C GLY A 71 5.65 -12.39 20.82
N ASP A 72 4.67 -13.29 20.78
CA ASP A 72 4.62 -14.38 19.81
C ASP A 72 4.51 -13.85 18.37
N ARG A 73 3.70 -12.80 18.16
CA ARG A 73 3.58 -12.11 16.87
C ARG A 73 4.92 -11.48 16.48
N ALA A 74 5.58 -10.75 17.37
CA ALA A 74 6.88 -10.15 17.13
C ALA A 74 7.94 -11.21 16.75
N GLY A 75 7.92 -12.38 17.40
CA GLY A 75 8.77 -13.51 17.06
C GLY A 75 8.55 -14.04 15.65
N ARG A 76 7.28 -14.21 15.25
CA ARG A 76 6.93 -14.63 13.87
C ARG A 76 7.37 -13.61 12.82
N VAL A 77 7.12 -12.33 13.06
CA VAL A 77 7.52 -11.24 12.15
C VAL A 77 9.04 -11.18 12.00
N ARG A 78 9.78 -11.30 13.10
CA ARG A 78 11.24 -11.32 13.07
C ARG A 78 11.77 -12.54 12.31
N ALA A 79 11.21 -13.71 12.51
CA ALA A 79 11.59 -14.93 11.77
C ALA A 79 11.31 -14.81 10.27
N LEU A 80 10.19 -14.15 9.90
CA LEU A 80 9.87 -13.85 8.50
C LEU A 80 10.94 -12.94 7.89
N PHE A 81 11.27 -11.83 8.55
CA PHE A 81 12.32 -10.92 8.11
C PHE A 81 13.66 -11.63 7.93
N ASP A 82 14.13 -12.37 8.95
CA ASP A 82 15.41 -13.07 8.92
C ASP A 82 15.49 -14.11 7.78
N ARG A 83 14.40 -14.83 7.52
CA ARG A 83 14.30 -15.75 6.39
C ARG A 83 14.51 -15.04 5.05
N PHE A 84 13.84 -13.91 4.83
CA PHE A 84 13.99 -13.12 3.61
C PHE A 84 15.37 -12.49 3.48
N ALA A 85 15.91 -11.97 4.56
CA ALA A 85 17.26 -11.42 4.60
C ALA A 85 18.34 -12.46 4.24
N GLY A 86 18.13 -13.73 4.66
CA GLY A 86 19.05 -14.84 4.37
C GLY A 86 18.89 -15.45 2.97
N THR A 87 17.70 -15.36 2.36
CA THR A 87 17.39 -16.04 1.09
C THR A 87 17.28 -15.11 -0.11
N SER A 88 17.07 -13.81 0.10
CA SER A 88 16.90 -12.82 -0.98
C SER A 88 18.25 -12.39 -1.54
N GLY A 89 18.79 -13.13 -2.48
CA GLY A 89 20.06 -12.79 -3.13
C GLY A 89 20.07 -11.35 -3.68
N GLY A 90 21.18 -10.64 -3.44
CA GLY A 90 21.37 -9.25 -3.89
C GLY A 90 20.67 -8.18 -3.06
N VAL A 91 20.19 -8.50 -1.85
CA VAL A 91 19.67 -7.55 -0.86
C VAL A 91 20.59 -7.57 0.36
N SER A 92 21.03 -6.40 0.80
CA SER A 92 21.91 -6.25 1.97
C SER A 92 21.13 -5.70 3.17
N ILE A 93 21.47 -6.18 4.37
CA ILE A 93 20.93 -5.59 5.59
C ILE A 93 21.69 -4.28 5.88
N ALA A 94 20.95 -3.24 6.21
CA ALA A 94 21.51 -1.94 6.57
C ALA A 94 20.76 -1.35 7.77
N ASP A 95 21.39 -1.36 8.93
CA ASP A 95 20.81 -0.88 10.19
C ASP A 95 20.86 0.65 10.33
N SER A 96 21.51 1.34 9.39
CA SER A 96 21.58 2.80 9.38
C SER A 96 21.47 3.37 7.95
N ALA A 97 21.02 4.62 7.87
CA ALA A 97 20.98 5.36 6.60
C ALA A 97 22.37 5.47 5.96
N GLU A 98 23.43 5.61 6.77
CA GLU A 98 24.81 5.70 6.30
C GLU A 98 25.24 4.39 5.61
N THR A 99 24.93 3.25 6.22
CA THR A 99 25.22 1.93 5.63
C THR A 99 24.42 1.71 4.36
N ALA A 100 23.12 2.04 4.37
CA ALA A 100 22.25 1.90 3.22
C ALA A 100 22.73 2.74 2.02
N LEU A 101 23.17 3.99 2.26
CA LEU A 101 23.63 4.90 1.20
C LEU A 101 24.98 4.49 0.59
N LYS A 102 25.81 3.73 1.32
CA LYS A 102 27.10 3.22 0.87
C LYS A 102 27.01 1.86 0.19
N THR A 103 25.85 1.21 0.27
CA THR A 103 25.63 -0.12 -0.29
C THR A 103 25.16 -0.02 -1.73
N ASP A 104 25.83 -0.69 -2.63
CA ASP A 104 25.34 -0.86 -4.00
C ASP A 104 24.21 -1.88 -4.03
N GLY A 105 23.03 -1.45 -4.53
CA GLY A 105 21.85 -2.29 -4.62
C GLY A 105 20.80 -2.02 -3.54
N PRO A 106 19.74 -2.83 -3.52
CA PRO A 106 18.64 -2.69 -2.55
C PRO A 106 19.09 -3.08 -1.14
N THR A 107 18.59 -2.36 -0.15
CA THR A 107 18.87 -2.63 1.25
C THR A 107 17.61 -2.85 2.07
N LEU A 108 17.74 -3.54 3.20
CA LEU A 108 16.65 -3.94 4.09
C LEU A 108 17.03 -3.63 5.54
N SER A 109 16.09 -3.10 6.32
CA SER A 109 16.23 -2.95 7.77
C SER A 109 14.96 -3.39 8.48
N PHE A 110 15.07 -3.66 9.79
CA PHE A 110 13.95 -4.06 10.62
C PHE A 110 13.94 -3.28 11.93
N GLU A 111 12.76 -2.78 12.26
CA GLU A 111 12.50 -2.13 13.53
C GLU A 111 11.19 -2.62 14.14
N SER A 112 11.16 -2.74 15.47
CA SER A 112 9.94 -3.08 16.21
C SER A 112 9.66 -2.02 17.26
N ILE A 113 8.54 -1.31 17.11
CA ILE A 113 8.13 -0.19 17.97
C ILE A 113 6.85 -0.60 18.71
N ALA A 114 6.73 -0.26 19.98
CA ALA A 114 5.47 -0.40 20.71
C ALA A 114 4.59 0.83 20.50
N GLY A 115 3.28 0.63 20.32
CA GLY A 115 2.31 1.71 20.17
C GLY A 115 1.08 1.29 19.39
N ARG A 116 0.26 2.28 19.02
CA ARG A 116 -0.90 2.08 18.16
C ARG A 116 -0.44 2.08 16.71
N GLU A 117 -0.80 1.02 15.97
CA GLU A 117 -0.32 0.83 14.60
C GLU A 117 -0.68 2.02 13.70
N GLU A 118 -1.92 2.51 13.79
CA GLU A 118 -2.39 3.66 13.01
C GLU A 118 -1.53 4.91 13.20
N ASP A 119 -1.16 5.23 14.45
CA ASP A 119 -0.35 6.40 14.77
C ASP A 119 1.10 6.25 14.32
N VAL A 120 1.70 5.12 14.65
CA VAL A 120 3.11 4.85 14.34
C VAL A 120 3.34 4.76 12.84
N VAL A 121 2.49 4.03 12.11
CA VAL A 121 2.59 3.89 10.65
C VAL A 121 2.35 5.22 9.95
N ALA A 122 1.34 6.01 10.36
CA ALA A 122 1.09 7.32 9.77
C ALA A 122 2.28 8.26 9.92
N GLN A 123 2.86 8.33 11.12
CA GLN A 123 3.99 9.22 11.43
C GLN A 123 5.26 8.79 10.69
N GLN A 124 5.58 7.50 10.73
CA GLN A 124 6.77 6.97 10.07
C GLN A 124 6.68 7.13 8.55
N SER A 125 5.53 6.85 7.94
CA SER A 125 5.32 6.95 6.49
C SER A 125 5.70 8.31 5.91
N ARG A 126 5.58 9.38 6.69
CA ARG A 126 5.94 10.76 6.26
C ARG A 126 7.40 10.89 5.83
N LEU A 127 8.28 10.03 6.31
CA LEU A 127 9.72 10.04 6.05
C LEU A 127 10.14 9.12 4.89
N TYR A 128 9.17 8.53 4.19
CA TYR A 128 9.39 7.59 3.08
C TYR A 128 8.74 8.09 1.80
N ASP A 129 9.22 7.60 0.66
CA ASP A 129 8.66 7.98 -0.64
C ASP A 129 7.32 7.29 -0.90
N MET A 130 7.15 6.09 -0.36
CA MET A 130 5.97 5.26 -0.50
C MET A 130 5.92 4.22 0.63
N ALA A 131 4.73 3.88 1.09
CA ALA A 131 4.53 2.69 1.92
C ALA A 131 4.08 1.52 1.03
N VAL A 132 4.56 0.31 1.36
CA VAL A 132 4.03 -0.94 0.80
C VAL A 132 3.25 -1.62 1.91
N VAL A 133 1.98 -1.91 1.67
CA VAL A 133 1.13 -2.56 2.68
C VAL A 133 0.65 -3.92 2.17
N PRO A 134 0.44 -4.89 3.08
CA PRO A 134 -0.18 -6.15 2.72
C PRO A 134 -1.58 -5.93 2.13
N HIS A 135 -2.01 -6.84 1.28
CA HIS A 135 -3.42 -6.92 0.91
C HIS A 135 -4.24 -7.27 2.16
N PRO A 136 -5.38 -6.60 2.40
CA PRO A 136 -6.28 -7.01 3.48
C PRO A 136 -6.62 -8.51 3.37
N GLU A 137 -6.64 -9.22 4.50
CA GLU A 137 -6.94 -10.65 4.50
C GLU A 137 -8.42 -10.89 4.18
N ALA A 138 -8.76 -12.09 3.69
CA ALA A 138 -10.11 -12.38 3.22
C ALA A 138 -11.17 -12.34 4.34
N ASP A 139 -10.75 -12.59 5.58
CA ASP A 139 -11.60 -12.59 6.78
C ASP A 139 -11.57 -11.25 7.54
N GLU A 140 -10.71 -10.31 7.10
CA GLU A 140 -10.69 -8.95 7.64
C GLU A 140 -11.59 -8.05 6.79
N ASP A 141 -12.44 -7.28 7.45
CA ASP A 141 -13.11 -6.17 6.77
C ASP A 141 -12.03 -5.23 6.22
N VAL A 142 -12.06 -4.96 4.91
CA VAL A 142 -11.13 -4.03 4.26
C VAL A 142 -11.10 -2.66 4.97
N SER A 143 -12.18 -2.33 5.68
CA SER A 143 -12.27 -1.14 6.54
C SER A 143 -11.41 -1.23 7.80
N SER A 144 -10.90 -2.40 8.18
CA SER A 144 -10.11 -2.61 9.41
C SER A 144 -8.59 -2.64 9.20
N SER A 145 -8.11 -2.40 7.98
CA SER A 145 -6.67 -2.32 7.72
C SER A 145 -6.08 -1.00 8.20
N ASP A 146 -5.67 -0.97 9.47
CA ASP A 146 -5.17 0.23 10.15
C ASP A 146 -3.96 0.83 9.44
N ALA A 147 -3.01 0.01 9.00
CA ALA A 147 -1.84 0.47 8.26
C ALA A 147 -2.19 1.13 6.92
N LEU A 148 -3.12 0.56 6.14
CA LEU A 148 -3.58 1.13 4.87
C LEU A 148 -4.24 2.49 5.08
N HIS A 149 -5.15 2.58 6.05
CA HIS A 149 -5.85 3.82 6.35
C HIS A 149 -4.91 4.89 6.91
N ALA A 150 -4.01 4.51 7.82
CA ALA A 150 -3.00 5.41 8.38
C ALA A 150 -2.15 6.06 7.26
N VAL A 151 -1.71 5.28 6.28
CA VAL A 151 -0.94 5.82 5.16
C VAL A 151 -1.80 6.72 4.28
N LEU A 152 -2.98 6.27 3.86
CA LEU A 152 -3.83 7.02 2.93
C LEU A 152 -4.36 8.33 3.51
N PHE A 153 -4.71 8.35 4.80
CA PHE A 153 -5.39 9.51 5.39
C PHE A 153 -4.47 10.45 6.14
N ASP A 154 -3.41 9.95 6.74
CA ASP A 154 -2.64 10.71 7.72
C ASP A 154 -1.14 10.83 7.41
N SER A 155 -0.63 10.20 6.34
CA SER A 155 0.78 10.30 5.96
C SER A 155 1.10 11.32 4.89
N GLY A 156 0.18 11.58 3.95
CA GLY A 156 0.42 12.37 2.75
C GLY A 156 1.34 11.67 1.74
N ARG A 157 1.48 10.34 1.83
CA ARG A 157 2.33 9.54 0.95
C ARG A 157 1.52 8.53 0.14
N PRO A 158 1.99 8.16 -1.06
CA PRO A 158 1.37 7.08 -1.82
C PRO A 158 1.54 5.75 -1.08
N VAL A 159 0.56 4.87 -1.27
CA VAL A 159 0.59 3.50 -0.78
C VAL A 159 0.53 2.52 -1.95
N LEU A 160 1.43 1.55 -1.96
CA LEU A 160 1.38 0.39 -2.84
C LEU A 160 0.80 -0.78 -2.05
N ILE A 161 -0.36 -1.25 -2.47
CA ILE A 161 -1.00 -2.43 -1.90
C ILE A 161 -0.46 -3.64 -2.64
N ALA A 162 0.23 -4.50 -1.93
CA ALA A 162 0.75 -5.74 -2.48
C ALA A 162 -0.42 -6.72 -2.75
N PRO A 163 -0.39 -7.50 -3.83
CA PRO A 163 -1.40 -8.54 -4.04
C PRO A 163 -1.22 -9.69 -3.03
N ARG A 164 -2.25 -10.55 -2.90
CA ARG A 164 -2.19 -11.73 -2.00
C ARG A 164 -1.10 -12.73 -2.38
N GLN A 165 -0.73 -12.77 -3.64
CA GLN A 165 0.38 -13.58 -4.16
C GLN A 165 1.45 -12.70 -4.76
N VAL A 166 2.70 -13.11 -4.62
CA VAL A 166 3.84 -12.37 -5.18
C VAL A 166 3.65 -12.19 -6.69
N PRO A 167 3.64 -10.95 -7.21
CA PRO A 167 3.42 -10.72 -8.63
C PRO A 167 4.64 -11.18 -9.45
N ARG A 168 4.41 -11.60 -10.70
CA ARG A 168 5.49 -12.01 -11.61
C ARG A 168 6.29 -10.82 -12.13
N ALA A 169 5.63 -9.68 -12.31
CA ALA A 169 6.20 -8.42 -12.76
C ALA A 169 5.48 -7.26 -12.08
N ILE A 170 6.07 -6.08 -12.07
CA ILE A 170 5.45 -4.86 -11.55
C ILE A 170 5.93 -3.64 -12.35
N GLY A 171 4.99 -2.86 -12.86
CA GLY A 171 5.25 -1.59 -13.52
C GLY A 171 5.75 -1.69 -14.96
N THR A 172 5.55 -2.83 -15.63
CA THR A 172 5.80 -3.01 -17.06
C THR A 172 4.63 -2.53 -17.91
N ARG A 173 3.41 -2.92 -17.51
CA ARG A 173 2.15 -2.52 -18.15
C ARG A 173 1.27 -1.84 -17.12
N VAL A 174 1.20 -0.51 -17.18
CA VAL A 174 0.58 0.29 -16.12
C VAL A 174 -0.77 0.83 -16.57
N CYS A 175 -1.79 0.61 -15.77
CA CYS A 175 -3.09 1.27 -15.90
C CYS A 175 -3.23 2.41 -14.89
N CYS A 176 -3.65 3.59 -15.34
CA CYS A 176 -4.01 4.72 -14.49
C CYS A 176 -5.50 4.98 -14.57
N ALA A 177 -6.21 4.87 -13.46
CA ALA A 177 -7.63 5.19 -13.40
C ALA A 177 -7.82 6.71 -13.27
N TRP A 178 -8.60 7.29 -14.19
CA TRP A 178 -8.87 8.72 -14.22
C TRP A 178 -10.36 9.01 -14.07
N ASN A 179 -10.72 9.85 -13.09
CA ASN A 179 -12.08 10.33 -12.88
C ASN A 179 -12.17 11.87 -12.72
N GLY A 180 -11.06 12.59 -12.96
CA GLY A 180 -10.98 14.04 -12.83
C GLY A 180 -10.84 14.56 -11.39
N SER A 181 -10.69 13.70 -10.39
CA SER A 181 -10.54 14.11 -8.99
C SER A 181 -9.09 14.46 -8.62
N ALA A 182 -8.93 15.18 -7.49
CA ALA A 182 -7.61 15.50 -6.95
C ALA A 182 -6.82 14.23 -6.57
N GLU A 183 -7.51 13.23 -6.04
CA GLU A 183 -6.90 11.95 -5.65
C GLU A 183 -6.37 11.18 -6.85
N SER A 184 -7.12 11.17 -7.99
CA SER A 184 -6.63 10.55 -9.23
C SER A 184 -5.43 11.30 -9.81
N ALA A 185 -5.42 12.63 -9.71
CA ALA A 185 -4.28 13.44 -10.12
C ALA A 185 -3.04 13.17 -9.22
N ALA A 186 -3.23 13.12 -7.90
CA ALA A 186 -2.16 12.79 -6.95
C ALA A 186 -1.58 11.37 -7.21
N ALA A 187 -2.43 10.39 -7.47
CA ALA A 187 -2.00 9.03 -7.78
C ALA A 187 -1.16 8.96 -9.06
N ILE A 188 -1.57 9.66 -10.13
CA ILE A 188 -0.81 9.72 -11.38
C ILE A 188 0.52 10.46 -11.19
N ALA A 189 0.53 11.56 -10.44
CA ALA A 189 1.77 12.28 -10.12
C ALA A 189 2.75 11.41 -9.32
N ALA A 190 2.25 10.68 -8.33
CA ALA A 190 3.05 9.72 -7.57
C ALA A 190 3.56 8.56 -8.44
N ALA A 191 2.79 8.16 -9.47
CA ALA A 191 3.14 7.06 -10.37
C ALA A 191 4.18 7.44 -11.44
N LEU A 192 4.53 8.71 -11.63
CA LEU A 192 5.47 9.13 -12.70
C LEU A 192 6.75 8.29 -12.79
N PRO A 193 7.41 7.89 -11.69
CA PRO A 193 8.58 7.02 -11.79
C PRO A 193 8.27 5.67 -12.46
N TRP A 194 7.10 5.08 -12.19
CA TRP A 194 6.63 3.86 -12.83
C TRP A 194 6.34 4.09 -14.31
N LEU A 195 5.62 5.18 -14.62
CA LEU A 195 5.17 5.48 -15.98
C LEU A 195 6.34 5.73 -16.93
N HIS A 196 7.43 6.33 -16.46
CA HIS A 196 8.66 6.50 -17.23
C HIS A 196 9.37 5.18 -17.57
N ARG A 197 9.16 4.13 -16.79
CA ARG A 197 9.77 2.81 -16.99
C ARG A 197 8.86 1.84 -17.74
N ALA A 198 7.58 2.13 -17.77
CA ALA A 198 6.58 1.24 -18.35
C ALA A 198 6.79 1.07 -19.85
N GLU A 199 6.61 -0.14 -20.34
CA GLU A 199 6.57 -0.43 -21.77
C GLU A 199 5.27 0.06 -22.41
N ALA A 200 4.19 0.07 -21.63
CA ALA A 200 2.89 0.56 -22.08
C ALA A 200 2.07 1.13 -20.93
N VAL A 201 1.40 2.25 -21.19
CA VAL A 201 0.56 2.96 -20.23
C VAL A 201 -0.84 3.15 -20.80
N ARG A 202 -1.87 2.82 -20.01
CA ARG A 202 -3.26 3.12 -20.30
C ARG A 202 -3.89 4.07 -19.29
N LEU A 203 -4.68 5.03 -19.80
CA LEU A 203 -5.57 5.87 -19.01
C LEU A 203 -6.99 5.30 -19.09
N LEU A 204 -7.44 4.66 -18.02
CA LEU A 204 -8.76 4.06 -17.93
C LEU A 204 -9.77 5.07 -17.36
N TYR A 205 -10.85 5.33 -18.08
CA TYR A 205 -11.89 6.27 -17.66
C TYR A 205 -13.29 5.78 -18.04
N ALA A 206 -14.29 6.26 -17.32
CA ALA A 206 -15.70 6.01 -17.60
C ALA A 206 -16.46 7.35 -17.61
N ASP A 207 -17.02 7.74 -18.75
CA ASP A 207 -17.61 9.07 -18.97
C ASP A 207 -18.72 9.41 -17.97
N GLU A 208 -19.60 8.44 -17.67
CA GLU A 208 -20.72 8.61 -16.73
C GLU A 208 -20.27 8.81 -15.26
N TYR A 209 -19.02 8.47 -14.95
CA TYR A 209 -18.44 8.55 -13.62
C TYR A 209 -17.34 9.59 -13.50
N GLN A 210 -17.11 10.35 -14.56
CA GLN A 210 -16.17 11.45 -14.53
C GLN A 210 -16.72 12.57 -13.65
N ARG A 211 -15.92 12.98 -12.68
CA ARG A 211 -16.24 14.07 -11.77
C ARG A 211 -16.14 15.44 -12.45
N ARG A 212 -16.56 16.47 -11.73
CA ARG A 212 -16.26 17.85 -12.11
C ARG A 212 -14.74 18.06 -12.03
N GLY A 213 -14.06 17.97 -13.16
CA GLY A 213 -12.62 18.10 -13.28
C GLY A 213 -12.16 17.96 -14.72
N PRO A 214 -10.84 18.02 -14.96
CA PRO A 214 -10.29 17.87 -16.30
C PRO A 214 -10.67 16.51 -16.91
N LYS A 215 -10.97 16.53 -18.19
CA LYS A 215 -11.23 15.31 -18.96
C LYS A 215 -9.93 14.54 -19.20
N VAL A 216 -10.07 13.31 -19.71
CA VAL A 216 -8.94 12.40 -19.96
C VAL A 216 -7.89 12.99 -20.91
N GLU A 217 -8.30 13.85 -21.85
CA GLU A 217 -7.38 14.55 -22.76
C GLU A 217 -6.43 15.50 -21.97
N GLY A 218 -6.93 16.12 -20.90
CA GLY A 218 -6.12 16.99 -20.05
C GLY A 218 -5.02 16.23 -19.34
N ILE A 219 -5.34 15.07 -18.72
CA ILE A 219 -4.32 14.26 -18.05
C ILE A 219 -3.38 13.59 -19.05
N ARG A 220 -3.88 13.20 -20.23
CA ARG A 220 -3.02 12.72 -21.32
C ARG A 220 -2.01 13.79 -21.75
N SER A 221 -2.46 15.04 -21.90
CA SER A 221 -1.57 16.17 -22.21
C SER A 221 -0.54 16.40 -21.09
N TYR A 222 -0.95 16.33 -19.82
CA TYR A 222 -0.04 16.41 -18.69
C TYR A 222 1.07 15.35 -18.74
N LEU A 223 0.74 14.09 -19.04
CA LEU A 223 1.72 13.01 -19.16
C LEU A 223 2.72 13.25 -20.32
N ARG A 224 2.26 13.85 -21.42
CA ARG A 224 3.16 14.23 -22.53
C ARG A 224 4.21 15.27 -22.14
N TRP A 225 3.89 16.19 -21.22
CA TRP A 225 4.90 17.09 -20.65
C TRP A 225 5.99 16.37 -19.86
N HIS A 226 5.69 15.14 -19.42
CA HIS A 226 6.63 14.23 -18.78
C HIS A 226 7.19 13.17 -19.74
N GLU A 227 7.04 13.37 -21.07
CA GLU A 227 7.53 12.44 -22.11
C GLU A 227 6.92 11.03 -22.00
N ILE A 228 5.70 10.93 -21.44
CA ILE A 228 4.97 9.67 -21.26
C ILE A 228 3.82 9.63 -22.26
N GLU A 229 3.84 8.66 -23.18
CA GLU A 229 2.68 8.36 -24.01
C GLU A 229 1.75 7.38 -23.31
N ALA A 230 0.48 7.77 -23.21
CA ALA A 230 -0.56 6.98 -22.59
C ALA A 230 -1.78 6.87 -23.48
N GLU A 231 -2.31 5.66 -23.64
CA GLU A 231 -3.50 5.37 -24.44
C GLU A 231 -4.75 5.59 -23.59
N PRO A 232 -5.65 6.56 -23.93
CA PRO A 232 -6.94 6.70 -23.26
C PRO A 232 -7.89 5.58 -23.69
N VAL A 233 -8.43 4.83 -22.74
CA VAL A 233 -9.38 3.75 -23.00
C VAL A 233 -10.60 3.93 -22.12
N MET A 234 -11.75 4.10 -22.75
CA MET A 234 -13.02 4.16 -22.07
C MET A 234 -13.50 2.74 -21.72
N PHE A 235 -13.74 2.48 -20.45
CA PHE A 235 -14.35 1.23 -20.00
C PHE A 235 -15.81 1.43 -19.63
N LYS A 236 -16.59 0.35 -19.69
CA LYS A 236 -18.00 0.33 -19.26
C LYS A 236 -18.10 -0.34 -17.88
N PRO A 237 -18.88 0.23 -16.94
CA PRO A 237 -19.19 -0.44 -15.70
C PRO A 237 -19.84 -1.80 -15.97
N MET A 238 -19.41 -2.83 -15.26
CA MET A 238 -20.04 -4.14 -15.31
C MET A 238 -21.20 -4.18 -14.31
N THR A 239 -22.43 -4.47 -14.77
CA THR A 239 -23.63 -4.52 -13.91
C THR A 239 -23.80 -3.32 -12.97
N LYS A 240 -23.47 -2.10 -13.44
CA LYS A 240 -23.37 -0.85 -12.66
C LYS A 240 -22.23 -0.79 -11.64
N ASP A 241 -21.35 -1.79 -11.56
CA ASP A 241 -20.14 -1.75 -10.74
C ASP A 241 -18.97 -1.18 -11.55
N VAL A 242 -18.56 0.03 -11.17
CA VAL A 242 -17.43 0.74 -11.80
C VAL A 242 -16.10 0.05 -11.46
N GLY A 243 -15.97 -0.47 -10.24
CA GLY A 243 -14.77 -1.18 -9.80
C GLY A 243 -14.53 -2.44 -10.61
N ALA A 244 -15.59 -3.23 -10.84
CA ALA A 244 -15.52 -4.44 -11.68
C ALA A 244 -15.14 -4.10 -13.12
N GLY A 245 -15.72 -3.04 -13.70
CA GLY A 245 -15.38 -2.59 -15.06
C GLY A 245 -13.94 -2.11 -15.16
N LEU A 246 -13.46 -1.34 -14.17
CA LEU A 246 -12.08 -0.87 -14.11
C LEU A 246 -11.09 -2.04 -14.02
N LEU A 247 -11.34 -2.97 -13.12
CA LEU A 247 -10.46 -4.13 -12.92
C LEU A 247 -10.47 -5.07 -14.14
N GLY A 248 -11.64 -5.26 -14.78
CA GLY A 248 -11.76 -5.98 -16.04
C GLY A 248 -10.90 -5.35 -17.14
N ALA A 249 -11.03 -4.03 -17.36
CA ALA A 249 -10.23 -3.31 -18.35
C ALA A 249 -8.72 -3.36 -18.08
N ALA A 250 -8.29 -3.34 -16.81
CA ALA A 250 -6.90 -3.51 -16.43
C ALA A 250 -6.40 -4.95 -16.72
N ARG A 251 -7.21 -5.97 -16.43
CA ARG A 251 -6.90 -7.37 -16.74
C ARG A 251 -6.82 -7.64 -18.25
N ASP A 252 -7.76 -7.08 -19.04
CA ASP A 252 -7.74 -7.20 -20.51
C ASP A 252 -6.47 -6.59 -21.11
N PHE A 253 -5.92 -5.57 -20.47
CA PHE A 253 -4.62 -4.99 -20.83
C PHE A 253 -3.45 -5.82 -20.32
N GLN A 254 -3.68 -6.82 -19.48
CA GLN A 254 -2.63 -7.54 -18.75
C GLN A 254 -1.76 -6.59 -17.92
N ALA A 255 -2.41 -5.63 -17.26
CA ALA A 255 -1.71 -4.70 -16.39
C ALA A 255 -1.06 -5.44 -15.21
N ASP A 256 0.15 -5.02 -14.86
CA ASP A 256 0.90 -5.49 -13.70
C ASP A 256 1.06 -4.41 -12.62
N LEU A 257 0.42 -3.25 -12.83
CA LEU A 257 0.25 -2.20 -11.84
C LEU A 257 -0.99 -1.36 -12.19
N LEU A 258 -1.88 -1.18 -11.21
CA LEU A 258 -3.01 -0.25 -11.29
C LEU A 258 -2.73 0.97 -10.40
N CYS A 259 -2.78 2.17 -10.98
CA CYS A 259 -2.67 3.44 -10.25
C CYS A 259 -4.02 4.10 -10.17
N MET A 260 -4.48 4.47 -8.97
CA MET A 260 -5.79 5.11 -8.79
C MET A 260 -5.86 6.02 -7.57
N GLY A 261 -6.73 7.02 -7.63
CA GLY A 261 -7.12 7.78 -6.45
C GLY A 261 -8.01 6.95 -5.52
N ALA A 262 -7.91 7.19 -4.24
CA ALA A 262 -8.70 6.52 -3.23
C ALA A 262 -9.64 7.50 -2.51
N TYR A 263 -10.85 7.04 -2.15
CA TYR A 263 -11.79 7.74 -1.25
C TYR A 263 -12.23 9.15 -1.68
N SER A 264 -12.32 9.44 -2.96
CA SER A 264 -12.73 10.75 -3.47
C SER A 264 -14.16 11.18 -3.05
N HIS A 265 -14.95 10.28 -2.47
CA HIS A 265 -16.36 10.49 -2.14
C HIS A 265 -16.67 10.71 -0.66
N SER A 266 -15.79 10.38 0.29
CA SER A 266 -16.12 10.47 1.70
C SER A 266 -15.39 11.61 2.41
N ARG A 267 -16.16 12.58 2.90
CA ARG A 267 -15.69 13.55 3.91
C ARG A 267 -15.74 12.98 5.34
N LEU A 268 -16.33 11.80 5.53
CA LEU A 268 -16.47 11.11 6.81
C LEU A 268 -15.46 9.96 6.86
N ARG A 269 -14.46 10.10 7.70
CA ARG A 269 -13.28 9.22 7.87
C ARG A 269 -13.59 7.79 8.30
N GLN A 270 -14.82 7.43 8.65
CA GLN A 270 -15.06 6.20 9.40
C GLN A 270 -16.14 5.24 8.85
N LEU A 271 -16.89 5.58 7.80
CA LEU A 271 -18.11 4.78 7.58
C LEU A 271 -18.43 4.32 6.14
N ILE A 272 -17.78 4.82 5.08
CA ILE A 272 -18.15 4.35 3.73
C ILE A 272 -16.91 4.30 2.83
N LEU A 273 -16.35 3.13 2.65
CA LEU A 273 -15.48 2.78 1.53
C LEU A 273 -16.22 3.11 0.23
N GLY A 274 -15.68 4.01 -0.61
CA GLY A 274 -16.23 4.26 -1.93
C GLY A 274 -16.30 2.94 -2.70
N GLY A 275 -17.43 2.62 -3.32
CA GLY A 275 -17.66 1.30 -3.94
C GLY A 275 -16.53 0.84 -4.87
N VAL A 276 -15.93 1.76 -5.63
CA VAL A 276 -14.79 1.44 -6.52
C VAL A 276 -13.54 1.04 -5.71
N THR A 277 -13.15 1.83 -4.71
CA THR A 277 -11.98 1.54 -3.87
C THR A 277 -12.14 0.19 -3.16
N ARG A 278 -13.32 -0.02 -2.57
CA ARG A 278 -13.65 -1.29 -1.90
C ARG A 278 -13.54 -2.47 -2.85
N HIS A 279 -14.19 -2.38 -4.03
CA HIS A 279 -14.16 -3.45 -5.02
C HIS A 279 -12.72 -3.81 -5.44
N ILE A 280 -11.87 -2.80 -5.67
CA ILE A 280 -10.47 -3.02 -6.06
C ILE A 280 -9.69 -3.68 -4.90
N LEU A 281 -9.86 -3.22 -3.67
CA LEU A 281 -9.21 -3.80 -2.50
C LEU A 281 -9.66 -5.24 -2.21
N GLU A 282 -10.91 -5.60 -2.54
CA GLU A 282 -11.41 -6.96 -2.34
C GLU A 282 -10.98 -7.93 -3.46
N ASN A 283 -10.83 -7.43 -4.70
CA ASN A 283 -10.79 -8.28 -5.90
C ASN A 283 -9.52 -8.15 -6.75
N SER A 284 -8.58 -7.23 -6.40
CA SER A 284 -7.37 -7.06 -7.19
C SER A 284 -6.39 -8.20 -6.95
N ASP A 285 -5.88 -8.75 -8.05
CA ASP A 285 -4.82 -9.75 -8.12
C ASP A 285 -3.46 -9.15 -8.56
N MET A 286 -3.44 -7.85 -8.82
CA MET A 286 -2.24 -7.08 -9.17
C MET A 286 -1.93 -6.02 -8.11
N PRO A 287 -0.68 -5.53 -8.02
CA PRO A 287 -0.33 -4.39 -7.18
C PRO A 287 -1.16 -3.16 -7.51
N VAL A 288 -1.59 -2.43 -6.49
CA VAL A 288 -2.38 -1.21 -6.64
C VAL A 288 -1.70 -0.03 -5.94
N LEU A 289 -1.32 0.99 -6.71
CA LEU A 289 -0.81 2.25 -6.17
C LEU A 289 -1.97 3.21 -5.94
N MET A 290 -2.12 3.67 -4.71
CA MET A 290 -3.19 4.58 -4.32
C MET A 290 -2.64 5.86 -3.70
N CYS A 291 -3.35 6.98 -3.95
CA CYS A 291 -3.19 8.26 -3.25
C CYS A 291 -4.55 8.82 -2.87
N ARG A 292 -4.51 9.68 -1.85
CA ARG A 292 -5.64 10.49 -1.44
C ARG A 292 -5.27 11.97 -1.43
#